data_002a5555b71e393159a0900c3abd39ba
#
_entry.id   002a5555b71e393159a0900c3abd39ba
#
_cell.length_a   1.000
_cell.length_b   1.000
_cell.length_c   1.000
_cell.angle_alpha   90.00
_cell.angle_beta   90.00
_cell.angle_gamma   90.00
#
_symmetry.space_group_name_H-M   'P 1'
#
loop_
_entity.id
_entity.type
_entity.pdbx_description
1 polymer ?
#
loop_
_entity_poly.entity_id
_entity_poly.type
_entity_poly.pdbx_seq_one_letter_code
_entity_poly.pdbx_strand_id
1 'polypeptide(L)'
;KNRRLRVATCSIGGHLRTAIFEIRFPTDQVLELKKTMISEMDPLKVQILPDDHPSPFSTMYTFTKPKPKPKTSIILLIVTSLVSVAITLGLFYVFCSLLLPGRSKFRYSVVIDAGSSGSRVHVFRYWIESKKPVFDSGEENYASLKLNPGLSSFADNPEGASVSVTQLVEFAKGRIPKEMLKRAEIRLMATAGMRLLNVTVQEKILQVTRRVLGASGFLFRDEWASVISGSDEGIYGWVTANYALGSLGSDPLETTGIVELGGASAQVTFVSNEVVPPEFLRKISYGNVSYKIYTHSFLHLGQNEAHKRLWESLRNTAANSTKDGIVTDPCTPKGYNLYKNAQKDSSGFLAEESTLTASLQAAGNFTECRSATYAMLQEGNEKCPYKHCSIGSTFTPDLQGTFLATSNFYYTAEFFELSEKDWLAEMIPAGKR
;
A
#
# COMPACT_ATOMS: atom_id res chain seq x y z
N LYS A 1 13.97 -25.04 -19.67
CA LYS A 1 14.90 -24.50 -18.64
C LYS A 1 14.03 -23.97 -17.51
N ASN A 2 13.98 -24.67 -16.39
CA ASN A 2 13.21 -24.30 -15.20
C ASN A 2 13.75 -22.99 -14.64
N ARG A 3 13.01 -21.91 -14.84
CA ARG A 3 13.28 -20.63 -14.17
C ARG A 3 12.68 -20.71 -12.76
N ARG A 4 13.53 -20.63 -11.75
CA ARG A 4 13.16 -20.73 -10.34
C ARG A 4 12.71 -19.33 -9.86
N LEU A 5 11.48 -19.21 -9.40
CA LEU A 5 11.10 -18.15 -8.49
C LEU A 5 11.98 -18.28 -7.22
N ARG A 6 12.72 -17.23 -6.88
CA ARG A 6 13.45 -17.16 -5.61
C ARG A 6 12.72 -16.14 -4.73
N VAL A 7 12.51 -16.52 -3.50
CA VAL A 7 12.06 -15.58 -2.46
C VAL A 7 13.31 -14.92 -1.91
N ALA A 8 13.33 -13.59 -1.87
CA ALA A 8 14.46 -12.82 -1.37
C ALA A 8 14.48 -12.87 0.16
N THR A 9 15.66 -13.10 0.73
CA THR A 9 15.93 -12.97 2.17
C THR A 9 16.45 -11.58 2.47
N CYS A 10 15.87 -10.88 3.45
CA CYS A 10 16.39 -9.63 3.96
C CYS A 10 16.83 -9.79 5.41
N SER A 11 18.04 -9.39 5.72
CA SER A 11 18.57 -9.32 7.07
C SER A 11 18.53 -7.87 7.54
N ILE A 12 17.73 -7.59 8.56
CA ILE A 12 17.75 -6.31 9.27
C ILE A 12 18.31 -6.57 10.67
N GLY A 13 19.59 -6.19 10.86
CA GLY A 13 20.28 -6.25 12.15
C GLY A 13 21.10 -7.53 12.38
N GLY A 14 22.37 -7.45 12.01
CA GLY A 14 23.54 -8.06 12.66
C GLY A 14 23.69 -9.58 12.84
N HIS A 15 22.75 -10.42 12.46
CA HIS A 15 22.90 -11.87 12.44
C HIS A 15 22.33 -12.50 11.20
N LEU A 16 23.24 -13.01 10.35
CA LEU A 16 22.90 -13.89 9.24
C LEU A 16 22.21 -15.15 9.77
N ARG A 17 20.89 -15.20 9.73
CA ARG A 17 20.15 -16.46 9.66
C ARG A 17 19.39 -16.45 8.36
N THR A 18 19.68 -17.43 7.54
CA THR A 18 19.03 -17.73 6.28
C THR A 18 17.60 -18.19 6.59
N ALA A 19 16.68 -17.25 6.70
CA ALA A 19 15.28 -17.58 6.84
C ALA A 19 14.48 -16.59 6.00
N ILE A 20 13.82 -17.13 4.98
CA ILE A 20 12.88 -16.44 4.09
C ILE A 20 11.71 -15.82 4.88
N PHE A 21 11.56 -16.16 6.14
CA PHE A 21 10.49 -15.74 7.06
C PHE A 21 10.92 -14.77 8.17
N GLU A 22 12.18 -14.36 8.27
CA GLU A 22 12.60 -13.39 9.30
C GLU A 22 12.42 -11.93 8.91
N ILE A 23 11.82 -11.64 7.77
CA ILE A 23 10.96 -10.47 7.70
C ILE A 23 9.59 -10.93 8.20
N ARG A 24 9.44 -11.05 9.49
CA ARG A 24 8.14 -10.96 10.16
C ARG A 24 7.65 -9.51 10.10
N PHE A 25 7.63 -8.96 8.90
CA PHE A 25 6.55 -8.05 8.58
C PHE A 25 5.36 -8.96 8.30
N PRO A 26 4.27 -8.88 9.04
CA PRO A 26 3.02 -9.37 8.52
C PRO A 26 2.93 -8.84 7.09
N THR A 27 2.43 -9.62 6.14
CA THR A 27 2.22 -9.20 4.74
C THR A 27 1.54 -7.85 4.65
N ASP A 28 0.78 -7.53 5.66
CA ASP A 28 0.16 -6.26 5.92
C ASP A 28 1.14 -5.09 6.10
N GLN A 29 2.30 -5.29 6.71
CA GLN A 29 3.30 -4.21 6.91
C GLN A 29 4.03 -3.86 5.61
N VAL A 30 4.32 -4.84 4.76
CA VAL A 30 4.94 -4.59 3.44
C VAL A 30 3.97 -3.84 2.53
N LEU A 31 2.68 -4.20 2.53
CA LEU A 31 1.62 -3.51 1.79
C LEU A 31 1.47 -2.04 2.23
N GLU A 32 1.79 -1.75 3.46
CA GLU A 32 1.50 -0.46 4.10
C GLU A 32 2.63 0.55 4.04
N LEU A 33 3.86 0.12 4.18
CA LEU A 33 5.02 0.95 3.85
C LEU A 33 4.90 1.49 2.42
N LYS A 34 4.33 0.70 1.52
CA LYS A 34 3.95 0.96 0.16
C LYS A 34 3.14 2.26 -0.04
N LYS A 35 2.07 2.44 0.73
CA LYS A 35 1.12 3.54 0.54
C LYS A 35 1.63 4.85 1.17
N THR A 36 2.33 4.75 2.28
CA THR A 36 2.83 5.91 3.02
C THR A 36 4.01 6.58 2.34
N MET A 37 4.93 5.80 1.75
CA MET A 37 6.11 6.35 1.08
C MET A 37 5.79 7.19 -0.15
N ILE A 38 4.81 6.77 -0.96
CA ILE A 38 4.45 7.50 -2.19
C ILE A 38 3.69 8.78 -1.88
N SER A 39 3.04 8.88 -0.72
CA SER A 39 2.38 10.12 -0.31
C SER A 39 3.35 11.28 -0.03
N GLU A 40 4.62 10.97 0.30
CA GLU A 40 5.68 11.98 0.46
C GLU A 40 6.49 12.23 -0.84
N MET A 41 6.30 11.41 -1.87
CA MET A 41 6.94 11.55 -3.18
C MET A 41 6.10 12.39 -4.16
N ASP A 42 5.33 13.36 -3.68
CA ASP A 42 4.55 14.26 -4.54
C ASP A 42 5.50 15.09 -5.43
N PRO A 43 5.48 14.92 -6.78
CA PRO A 43 6.46 15.54 -7.69
C PRO A 43 6.26 17.05 -7.89
N LEU A 44 5.31 17.67 -7.22
CA LEU A 44 4.85 19.05 -7.47
C LEU A 44 5.41 20.11 -6.52
N LYS A 45 6.49 19.85 -5.77
CA LYS A 45 7.19 20.92 -5.01
C LYS A 45 8.57 21.24 -5.57
N VAL A 46 8.63 21.59 -6.84
CA VAL A 46 9.72 22.42 -7.35
C VAL A 46 9.27 23.87 -7.21
N GLN A 47 9.65 24.52 -6.13
CA GLN A 47 9.59 25.96 -6.03
C GLN A 47 10.76 26.56 -6.82
N ILE A 48 10.44 27.25 -7.89
CA ILE A 48 11.35 28.15 -8.59
C ILE A 48 11.54 29.38 -7.69
N LEU A 49 12.79 29.56 -7.21
CA LEU A 49 13.19 30.80 -6.53
C LEU A 49 13.46 31.85 -7.60
N PRO A 50 13.01 33.11 -7.40
CA PRO A 50 13.35 34.20 -8.31
C PRO A 50 14.81 34.63 -8.13
N ASP A 51 15.47 34.93 -9.24
CA ASP A 51 16.79 35.52 -9.30
C ASP A 51 16.80 36.93 -8.70
N ASP A 52 17.68 37.17 -7.73
CA ASP A 52 18.03 38.51 -7.26
C ASP A 52 19.17 39.07 -8.08
N HIS A 53 18.85 40.05 -8.90
CA HIS A 53 19.87 40.92 -9.51
C HIS A 53 20.20 42.08 -8.57
N PRO A 54 21.48 42.42 -8.38
CA PRO A 54 21.87 43.62 -7.65
C PRO A 54 21.87 44.83 -8.58
N SER A 55 21.34 45.92 -8.17
CA SER A 55 21.57 47.22 -8.79
C SER A 55 22.37 48.16 -7.89
N PRO A 56 23.26 48.94 -8.45
CA PRO A 56 24.21 49.74 -7.70
C PRO A 56 23.73 51.18 -7.62
N PHE A 57 23.84 51.81 -6.46
CA PHE A 57 24.01 53.28 -6.41
C PHE A 57 24.81 53.70 -5.17
N SER A 58 26.01 54.18 -5.42
CA SER A 58 26.84 54.93 -4.49
C SER A 58 26.35 56.40 -4.41
N THR A 59 26.24 56.92 -3.21
CA THR A 59 26.36 58.39 -3.05
C THR A 59 27.14 58.69 -1.79
N MET A 60 28.23 59.33 -2.02
CA MET A 60 29.25 59.78 -1.09
C MET A 60 28.80 61.11 -0.49
N TYR A 61 28.71 61.21 0.82
CA TYR A 61 28.69 62.51 1.53
C TYR A 61 29.75 62.50 2.62
N THR A 62 30.72 63.38 2.43
CA THR A 62 31.75 63.76 3.40
C THR A 62 31.18 64.76 4.38
N PHE A 63 31.28 64.48 5.70
CA PHE A 63 31.14 65.50 6.74
C PHE A 63 32.31 65.52 7.73
N THR A 64 32.80 66.72 7.95
CA THR A 64 33.92 67.13 8.77
C THR A 64 33.71 66.89 10.27
N LYS A 65 34.79 66.47 10.96
CA LYS A 65 34.84 66.20 12.40
C LYS A 65 34.91 67.43 13.26
N PRO A 66 34.20 67.46 14.44
CA PRO A 66 34.60 68.27 15.59
C PRO A 66 35.33 67.40 16.65
N LYS A 67 36.23 68.00 17.39
CA LYS A 67 37.16 67.40 18.37
C LYS A 67 36.44 66.84 19.62
N PRO A 68 36.98 65.78 20.27
CA PRO A 68 36.31 65.06 21.33
C PRO A 68 36.57 65.62 22.75
N LYS A 69 35.49 65.56 23.56
CA LYS A 69 35.57 65.65 25.03
C LYS A 69 35.59 64.23 25.67
N PRO A 70 36.07 64.02 26.93
CA PRO A 70 36.44 62.71 27.45
C PRO A 70 35.25 61.75 27.56
N LYS A 71 35.38 60.60 26.87
CA LYS A 71 34.27 59.68 26.57
C LYS A 71 34.22 58.40 27.45
N THR A 72 34.93 58.35 28.57
CA THR A 72 34.99 57.09 29.41
C THR A 72 33.64 56.67 30.02
N SER A 73 32.82 57.63 30.46
CA SER A 73 31.47 57.33 31.00
C SER A 73 30.45 56.86 29.98
N ILE A 74 30.51 57.41 28.74
CA ILE A 74 29.56 57.04 27.69
C ILE A 74 29.87 55.66 27.14
N ILE A 75 31.17 55.30 27.01
CA ILE A 75 31.59 53.98 26.54
C ILE A 75 31.14 52.91 27.56
N LEU A 76 31.32 53.18 28.85
CA LEU A 76 30.87 52.23 29.92
C LEU A 76 29.35 52.00 29.87
N LEU A 77 28.56 53.06 29.70
CA LEU A 77 27.10 52.94 29.50
C LEU A 77 26.69 52.19 28.28
N ILE A 78 27.37 52.37 27.15
CA ILE A 78 27.13 51.64 25.93
C ILE A 78 27.47 50.14 26.12
N VAL A 79 28.61 49.84 26.73
CA VAL A 79 29.02 48.43 27.00
C VAL A 79 28.07 47.76 27.95
N THR A 80 27.66 48.41 29.07
CA THR A 80 26.69 47.83 29.99
C THR A 80 25.30 47.62 29.34
N SER A 81 24.88 48.53 28.48
CA SER A 81 23.63 48.38 27.73
C SER A 81 23.68 47.20 26.73
N LEU A 82 24.81 47.06 25.99
CA LEU A 82 25.00 45.94 25.07
C LEU A 82 25.03 44.59 25.81
N VAL A 83 25.73 44.53 26.96
CA VAL A 83 25.75 43.32 27.80
C VAL A 83 24.37 42.98 28.34
N SER A 84 23.59 43.97 28.80
CA SER A 84 22.23 43.79 29.24
C SER A 84 21.32 43.27 28.12
N VAL A 85 21.41 43.83 26.94
CA VAL A 85 20.65 43.36 25.75
C VAL A 85 21.07 41.94 25.38
N ALA A 86 22.35 41.60 25.41
CA ALA A 86 22.82 40.25 25.11
C ALA A 86 22.31 39.22 26.15
N ILE A 87 22.29 39.58 27.45
CA ILE A 87 21.76 38.73 28.49
C ILE A 87 20.24 38.54 28.34
N THR A 88 19.48 39.61 28.04
CA THR A 88 18.03 39.51 27.85
C THR A 88 17.69 38.69 26.61
N LEU A 89 18.41 38.84 25.50
CA LEU A 89 18.24 38.01 24.32
C LEU A 89 18.63 36.54 24.58
N GLY A 90 19.69 36.30 25.35
CA GLY A 90 20.09 34.94 25.78
C GLY A 90 19.02 34.30 26.66
N LEU A 91 18.52 35.02 27.67
CA LEU A 91 17.43 34.53 28.49
C LEU A 91 16.12 34.31 27.73
N PHE A 92 15.81 35.18 26.79
CA PHE A 92 14.67 35.03 25.90
C PHE A 92 14.82 33.82 24.99
N TYR A 93 16.03 33.58 24.45
CA TYR A 93 16.33 32.39 23.66
C TYR A 93 16.18 31.10 24.48
N VAL A 94 16.73 31.07 25.71
CA VAL A 94 16.57 29.92 26.62
C VAL A 94 15.12 29.73 27.00
N PHE A 95 14.41 30.81 27.32
CA PHE A 95 12.97 30.78 27.61
C PHE A 95 12.15 30.25 26.42
N CYS A 96 12.41 30.73 25.20
CA CYS A 96 11.76 30.22 23.99
C CYS A 96 12.13 28.76 23.74
N SER A 97 13.38 28.34 23.96
CA SER A 97 13.79 26.95 23.77
C SER A 97 13.18 25.99 24.84
N LEU A 98 12.90 26.48 26.03
CA LEU A 98 12.20 25.73 27.09
C LEU A 98 10.67 25.68 26.89
N LEU A 99 10.08 26.74 26.36
CA LEU A 99 8.63 26.84 26.13
C LEU A 99 8.17 26.33 24.77
N LEU A 100 9.05 26.38 23.76
CA LEU A 100 8.76 25.72 22.49
C LEU A 100 8.93 24.22 22.72
N PRO A 101 7.86 23.44 22.70
CA PRO A 101 7.99 21.99 22.79
C PRO A 101 8.97 21.57 21.69
N GLY A 102 10.06 20.92 22.11
CA GLY A 102 11.08 20.45 21.18
C GLY A 102 10.38 19.80 20.00
N ARG A 103 10.66 20.26 18.78
CA ARG A 103 10.07 19.67 17.59
C ARG A 103 10.29 18.17 17.70
N SER A 104 9.22 17.42 17.92
CA SER A 104 9.31 15.97 17.98
C SER A 104 10.06 15.50 16.73
N LYS A 105 11.12 14.75 16.92
CA LYS A 105 11.87 14.12 15.81
C LYS A 105 10.94 13.22 15.01
N PHE A 106 9.90 12.71 15.67
CA PHE A 106 8.95 11.77 15.10
C PHE A 106 7.77 12.46 14.41
N ARG A 107 7.35 11.85 13.34
CA ARG A 107 6.13 12.15 12.60
C ARG A 107 5.20 10.95 12.65
N TYR A 108 3.93 11.18 12.36
CA TYR A 108 2.92 10.13 12.30
C TYR A 108 2.20 10.21 10.97
N SER A 109 1.91 9.04 10.41
CA SER A 109 1.06 8.88 9.23
C SER A 109 0.05 7.77 9.48
N VAL A 110 -1.18 7.99 9.05
CA VAL A 110 -2.28 7.03 9.16
C VAL A 110 -2.73 6.68 7.74
N VAL A 111 -2.73 5.39 7.44
CA VAL A 111 -3.22 4.90 6.15
C VAL A 111 -4.31 3.87 6.40
N ILE A 112 -5.46 4.06 5.76
CA ILE A 112 -6.54 3.09 5.74
C ILE A 112 -6.50 2.37 4.39
N ASP A 113 -6.17 1.09 4.41
CA ASP A 113 -6.32 0.19 3.28
C ASP A 113 -7.73 -0.37 3.26
N ALA A 114 -8.54 0.07 2.31
CA ALA A 114 -9.88 -0.43 2.11
C ALA A 114 -9.87 -1.56 1.06
N GLY A 115 -9.47 -2.75 1.52
CA GLY A 115 -9.38 -3.96 0.72
C GLY A 115 -10.77 -4.56 0.42
N SER A 116 -10.79 -5.55 -0.48
CA SER A 116 -12.02 -6.22 -0.92
C SER A 116 -12.71 -7.04 0.20
N SER A 117 -11.92 -7.64 1.10
CA SER A 117 -12.45 -8.49 2.19
C SER A 117 -12.56 -7.77 3.52
N GLY A 118 -11.92 -6.61 3.68
CA GLY A 118 -11.89 -5.86 4.93
C GLY A 118 -11.12 -4.57 4.79
N SER A 119 -11.34 -3.64 5.73
CA SER A 119 -10.59 -2.39 5.81
C SER A 119 -9.61 -2.45 6.96
N ARG A 120 -8.38 -1.97 6.75
CA ARG A 120 -7.34 -1.98 7.76
C ARG A 120 -6.73 -0.59 7.92
N VAL A 121 -6.65 -0.12 9.17
CA VAL A 121 -5.91 1.09 9.49
C VAL A 121 -4.50 0.72 9.94
N HIS A 122 -3.55 1.52 9.51
CA HIS A 122 -2.16 1.44 9.85
C HIS A 122 -1.70 2.79 10.40
N VAL A 123 -1.01 2.76 11.52
CA VAL A 123 -0.44 3.92 12.16
C VAL A 123 1.05 3.76 12.18
N PHE A 124 1.76 4.67 11.54
CA PHE A 124 3.21 4.70 11.48
C PHE A 124 3.75 5.85 12.29
N ARG A 125 4.76 5.59 13.11
CA ARG A 125 5.66 6.58 13.68
C ARG A 125 6.98 6.49 12.95
N TYR A 126 7.44 7.60 12.36
CA TYR A 126 8.65 7.64 11.55
C TYR A 126 9.42 8.94 11.78
N TRP A 127 10.64 9.03 11.28
CA TRP A 127 11.44 10.26 11.29
C TRP A 127 12.08 10.49 9.94
N ILE A 128 12.55 11.72 9.73
CA ILE A 128 13.26 12.08 8.50
C ILE A 128 14.75 12.09 8.78
N GLU A 129 15.51 11.31 8.02
CA GLU A 129 16.95 11.27 8.04
C GLU A 129 17.49 11.47 6.62
N SER A 130 18.43 12.44 6.45
CA SER A 130 18.98 12.77 5.13
C SER A 130 17.91 13.01 4.05
N LYS A 131 16.82 13.68 4.42
CA LYS A 131 15.64 13.97 3.57
C LYS A 131 14.83 12.73 3.14
N LYS A 132 15.07 11.57 3.77
CA LYS A 132 14.32 10.34 3.50
C LYS A 132 13.52 9.95 4.75
N PRO A 133 12.30 9.44 4.60
CA PRO A 133 11.57 8.86 5.71
C PRO A 133 12.25 7.56 6.14
N VAL A 134 12.39 7.37 7.44
CA VAL A 134 12.92 6.14 8.04
C VAL A 134 11.81 5.54 8.89
N PHE A 135 11.37 4.36 8.49
CA PHE A 135 10.38 3.56 9.18
C PHE A 135 11.09 2.47 9.97
N ASP A 136 10.68 2.30 11.21
CA ASP A 136 11.11 1.21 12.05
C ASP A 136 9.87 0.36 12.38
N SER A 137 10.00 -0.95 12.21
CA SER A 137 8.93 -1.93 12.41
C SER A 137 8.75 -2.36 13.87
N GLY A 138 9.44 -1.73 14.82
CA GLY A 138 9.22 -1.99 16.25
C GLY A 138 7.77 -1.74 16.66
N GLU A 139 7.25 -2.53 17.59
CA GLU A 139 5.85 -2.45 18.06
C GLU A 139 5.44 -1.05 18.55
N GLU A 140 6.41 -0.25 18.98
CA GLU A 140 6.20 1.14 19.38
C GLU A 140 6.06 2.11 18.21
N ASN A 141 6.46 1.71 17.00
CA ASN A 141 6.51 2.54 15.80
C ASN A 141 5.41 2.19 14.79
N TYR A 142 4.76 1.05 14.99
CA TYR A 142 3.71 0.56 14.09
C TYR A 142 2.55 -0.06 14.88
N ALA A 143 1.33 0.25 14.44
CA ALA A 143 0.13 -0.40 14.94
C ALA A 143 -0.91 -0.54 13.83
N SER A 144 -1.69 -1.62 13.85
CA SER A 144 -2.76 -1.83 12.88
C SER A 144 -4.00 -2.46 13.49
N LEU A 145 -5.16 -2.21 12.86
CA LEU A 145 -6.43 -2.85 13.17
C LEU A 145 -7.15 -3.17 11.85
N LYS A 146 -7.58 -4.41 11.69
CA LYS A 146 -8.42 -4.85 10.56
C LYS A 146 -9.88 -5.01 11.03
N LEU A 147 -10.80 -4.49 10.22
CA LEU A 147 -12.24 -4.67 10.37
C LEU A 147 -12.83 -5.31 9.12
N ASN A 148 -13.77 -6.20 9.30
CA ASN A 148 -14.59 -6.76 8.23
C ASN A 148 -16.04 -6.22 8.39
N PRO A 149 -16.78 -6.11 7.29
CA PRO A 149 -16.39 -6.37 5.90
C PRO A 149 -15.60 -5.22 5.27
N GLY A 150 -15.15 -5.39 3.99
CA GLY A 150 -14.56 -4.32 3.19
C GLY A 150 -15.58 -3.25 2.81
N LEU A 151 -15.10 -2.05 2.39
CA LEU A 151 -15.98 -0.92 2.05
C LEU A 151 -16.96 -1.23 0.91
N SER A 152 -16.63 -2.10 -0.02
CA SER A 152 -17.50 -2.49 -1.13
C SER A 152 -18.79 -3.20 -0.67
N SER A 153 -18.80 -3.81 0.51
CA SER A 153 -19.99 -4.45 1.09
C SER A 153 -21.08 -3.46 1.51
N PHE A 154 -20.76 -2.16 1.54
CA PHE A 154 -21.74 -1.11 1.83
C PHE A 154 -22.38 -0.53 0.55
N ALA A 155 -22.34 -1.25 -0.58
CA ALA A 155 -22.90 -0.78 -1.85
C ALA A 155 -24.38 -0.41 -1.74
N ASP A 156 -25.19 -1.23 -1.05
CA ASP A 156 -26.62 -1.00 -0.86
C ASP A 156 -26.93 -0.03 0.29
N ASN A 157 -26.00 0.18 1.21
CA ASN A 157 -26.13 1.09 2.34
C ASN A 157 -24.83 1.87 2.58
N PRO A 158 -24.49 2.86 1.76
CA PRO A 158 -23.25 3.63 1.88
C PRO A 158 -23.02 4.27 3.25
N GLU A 159 -24.08 4.70 3.94
CA GLU A 159 -23.99 5.31 5.28
C GLU A 159 -23.44 4.32 6.33
N GLY A 160 -23.65 3.02 6.15
CA GLY A 160 -23.08 1.98 7.02
C GLY A 160 -21.55 1.99 7.07
N ALA A 161 -20.87 2.48 6.02
CA ALA A 161 -19.43 2.62 6.00
C ALA A 161 -18.90 3.57 7.09
N SER A 162 -19.74 4.55 7.52
CA SER A 162 -19.35 5.53 8.55
C SER A 162 -18.94 4.87 9.87
N VAL A 163 -19.62 3.82 10.29
CA VAL A 163 -19.34 3.12 11.55
C VAL A 163 -17.98 2.43 11.47
N SER A 164 -17.73 1.70 10.38
CA SER A 164 -16.46 0.99 10.17
C SER A 164 -15.28 1.97 10.12
N VAL A 165 -15.40 3.06 9.33
CA VAL A 165 -14.33 4.06 9.21
C VAL A 165 -14.10 4.79 10.53
N THR A 166 -15.16 5.11 11.29
CA THR A 166 -15.03 5.73 12.62
C THR A 166 -14.24 4.86 13.58
N GLN A 167 -14.49 3.56 13.63
CA GLN A 167 -13.73 2.64 14.48
C GLN A 167 -12.24 2.61 14.14
N LEU A 168 -11.90 2.63 12.84
CA LEU A 168 -10.51 2.69 12.38
C LEU A 168 -9.84 4.02 12.79
N VAL A 169 -10.56 5.14 12.67
CA VAL A 169 -10.10 6.47 13.08
C VAL A 169 -9.85 6.53 14.59
N GLU A 170 -10.76 6.03 15.41
CA GLU A 170 -10.61 6.04 16.87
C GLU A 170 -9.45 5.14 17.33
N PHE A 171 -9.23 4.00 16.68
CA PHE A 171 -8.04 3.20 16.92
C PHE A 171 -6.76 4.02 16.67
N ALA A 172 -6.69 4.73 15.53
CA ALA A 172 -5.53 5.55 15.18
C ALA A 172 -5.32 6.69 16.18
N LYS A 173 -6.38 7.37 16.62
CA LYS A 173 -6.30 8.42 17.66
C LYS A 173 -5.72 7.90 18.97
N GLY A 174 -6.03 6.67 19.37
CA GLY A 174 -5.49 6.03 20.56
C GLY A 174 -3.99 5.74 20.51
N ARG A 175 -3.36 5.85 19.33
CA ARG A 175 -1.93 5.53 19.10
C ARG A 175 -1.06 6.74 18.84
N ILE A 176 -1.65 7.93 18.75
CA ILE A 176 -0.95 9.17 18.41
C ILE A 176 -1.16 10.20 19.53
N PRO A 177 -0.09 10.88 20.01
CA PRO A 177 -0.24 11.95 20.98
C PRO A 177 -1.21 13.04 20.48
N LYS A 178 -2.09 13.52 21.35
CA LYS A 178 -3.17 14.47 21.00
C LYS A 178 -2.64 15.73 20.29
N GLU A 179 -1.49 16.23 20.69
CA GLU A 179 -0.81 17.39 20.13
C GLU A 179 -0.27 17.15 18.71
N MET A 180 -0.12 15.88 18.31
CA MET A 180 0.38 15.49 16.98
C MET A 180 -0.75 15.21 15.99
N LEU A 181 -2.00 15.03 16.43
CA LEU A 181 -3.12 14.65 15.55
C LEU A 181 -3.28 15.60 14.35
N LYS A 182 -3.27 16.91 14.59
CA LYS A 182 -3.42 17.92 13.52
C LYS A 182 -2.27 17.95 12.52
N ARG A 183 -1.16 17.26 12.81
CA ARG A 183 0.02 17.15 11.96
C ARG A 183 0.18 15.76 11.35
N ALA A 184 -0.54 14.77 11.86
CA ALA A 184 -0.56 13.42 11.34
C ALA A 184 -1.53 13.35 10.15
N GLU A 185 -1.03 12.97 8.99
CA GLU A 185 -1.84 12.77 7.80
C GLU A 185 -2.68 11.50 7.94
N ILE A 186 -3.94 11.56 7.48
CA ILE A 186 -4.77 10.38 7.32
C ILE A 186 -5.20 10.23 5.87
N ARG A 187 -4.99 9.04 5.30
CA ARG A 187 -5.33 8.71 3.93
C ARG A 187 -6.14 7.43 3.87
N LEU A 188 -7.05 7.32 2.90
CA LEU A 188 -7.77 6.09 2.60
C LEU A 188 -7.57 5.73 1.14
N MET A 189 -7.12 4.52 0.91
CA MET A 189 -6.90 3.95 -0.41
C MET A 189 -7.78 2.72 -0.57
N ALA A 190 -8.82 2.86 -1.38
CA ALA A 190 -9.70 1.74 -1.70
C ALA A 190 -9.20 0.99 -2.93
N THR A 191 -9.29 -0.32 -2.89
CA THR A 191 -8.68 -1.20 -3.89
C THR A 191 -9.73 -1.97 -4.71
N ALA A 192 -9.41 -3.19 -5.12
CA ALA A 192 -10.19 -3.97 -6.09
C ALA A 192 -11.67 -4.14 -5.73
N GLY A 193 -12.01 -4.33 -4.45
CA GLY A 193 -13.42 -4.46 -4.06
C GLY A 193 -14.26 -3.26 -4.48
N MET A 194 -13.72 -2.05 -4.29
CA MET A 194 -14.41 -0.83 -4.74
C MET A 194 -14.37 -0.68 -6.25
N ARG A 195 -13.31 -1.13 -6.95
CA ARG A 195 -13.24 -1.08 -8.43
C ARG A 195 -14.30 -1.94 -9.12
N LEU A 196 -14.84 -2.94 -8.45
CA LEU A 196 -15.93 -3.78 -8.95
C LEU A 196 -17.30 -3.08 -8.93
N LEU A 197 -17.47 -2.02 -8.13
CA LEU A 197 -18.72 -1.30 -8.02
C LEU A 197 -18.90 -0.26 -9.14
N ASN A 198 -20.15 0.10 -9.40
CA ASN A 198 -20.46 1.24 -10.26
C ASN A 198 -19.87 2.53 -9.66
N VAL A 199 -19.35 3.43 -10.50
CA VAL A 199 -18.68 4.68 -10.10
C VAL A 199 -19.57 5.56 -9.20
N THR A 200 -20.88 5.60 -9.47
CA THR A 200 -21.83 6.36 -8.63
C THR A 200 -21.93 5.79 -7.21
N VAL A 201 -21.86 4.46 -7.07
CA VAL A 201 -21.88 3.80 -5.76
C VAL A 201 -20.55 3.99 -5.04
N GLN A 202 -19.43 3.86 -5.78
CA GLN A 202 -18.10 4.16 -5.23
C GLN A 202 -18.08 5.58 -4.62
N GLU A 203 -18.57 6.57 -5.35
CA GLU A 203 -18.53 7.96 -4.91
C GLU A 203 -19.42 8.19 -3.67
N LYS A 204 -20.60 7.57 -3.59
CA LYS A 204 -21.44 7.64 -2.38
C LYS A 204 -20.71 7.12 -1.15
N ILE A 205 -20.04 5.96 -1.25
CA ILE A 205 -19.25 5.40 -0.14
C ILE A 205 -18.07 6.32 0.20
N LEU A 206 -17.37 6.86 -0.80
CA LEU A 206 -16.26 7.79 -0.59
C LEU A 206 -16.71 9.10 0.07
N GLN A 207 -17.88 9.63 -0.28
CA GLN A 207 -18.41 10.84 0.37
C GLN A 207 -18.66 10.64 1.87
N VAL A 208 -19.24 9.50 2.24
CA VAL A 208 -19.40 9.12 3.65
C VAL A 208 -18.04 9.02 4.35
N THR A 209 -17.10 8.36 3.72
CA THR A 209 -15.73 8.20 4.23
C THR A 209 -15.04 9.54 4.41
N ARG A 210 -15.07 10.43 3.41
CA ARG A 210 -14.47 11.77 3.47
C ARG A 210 -15.06 12.60 4.61
N ARG A 211 -16.38 12.53 4.83
CA ARG A 211 -17.05 13.19 5.94
C ARG A 211 -16.49 12.75 7.30
N VAL A 212 -16.31 11.44 7.50
CA VAL A 212 -15.74 10.87 8.73
C VAL A 212 -14.29 11.30 8.90
N LEU A 213 -13.49 11.19 7.85
CA LEU A 213 -12.07 11.55 7.89
C LEU A 213 -11.86 13.05 8.10
N GLY A 214 -12.68 13.90 7.47
CA GLY A 214 -12.65 15.36 7.65
C GLY A 214 -12.99 15.80 9.08
N ALA A 215 -13.88 15.05 9.74
CA ALA A 215 -14.24 15.29 11.14
C ALA A 215 -13.27 14.67 12.16
N SER A 216 -12.28 13.89 11.71
CA SER A 216 -11.41 13.08 12.57
C SER A 216 -10.44 13.88 13.45
N GLY A 217 -10.11 15.11 13.04
CA GLY A 217 -9.08 15.94 13.70
C GLY A 217 -7.64 15.65 13.22
N PHE A 218 -7.45 14.71 12.30
CA PHE A 218 -6.23 14.53 11.54
C PHE A 218 -6.05 15.58 10.44
N LEU A 219 -4.85 15.71 9.91
CA LEU A 219 -4.62 16.41 8.65
C LEU A 219 -5.21 15.57 7.52
N PHE A 220 -6.27 16.07 6.90
CA PHE A 220 -6.99 15.37 5.84
C PHE A 220 -7.34 16.33 4.69
N ARG A 221 -7.41 15.77 3.48
CA ARG A 221 -7.93 16.41 2.26
C ARG A 221 -8.80 15.40 1.52
N ASP A 222 -9.83 15.86 0.85
CA ASP A 222 -10.81 14.97 0.19
C ASP A 222 -10.18 14.06 -0.86
N GLU A 223 -9.18 14.55 -1.60
CA GLU A 223 -8.45 13.76 -2.60
C GLU A 223 -7.59 12.62 -1.98
N TRP A 224 -7.39 12.63 -0.67
CA TRP A 224 -6.67 11.56 0.05
C TRP A 224 -7.54 10.35 0.39
N ALA A 225 -8.83 10.42 0.08
CA ALA A 225 -9.74 9.28 0.14
C ALA A 225 -10.22 8.97 -1.27
N SER A 226 -9.69 7.92 -1.89
CA SER A 226 -9.94 7.58 -3.29
C SER A 226 -9.86 6.09 -3.55
N VAL A 227 -10.44 5.67 -4.68
CA VAL A 227 -10.18 4.35 -5.27
C VAL A 227 -8.91 4.45 -6.09
N ILE A 228 -7.89 3.67 -5.73
CA ILE A 228 -6.62 3.65 -6.47
C ILE A 228 -6.70 2.69 -7.67
N SER A 229 -5.95 3.00 -8.72
CA SER A 229 -5.85 2.09 -9.87
C SER A 229 -5.12 0.81 -9.50
N GLY A 230 -5.37 -0.27 -10.24
CA GLY A 230 -4.65 -1.53 -10.01
C GLY A 230 -3.15 -1.43 -10.31
N SER A 231 -2.77 -0.54 -11.25
CA SER A 231 -1.37 -0.25 -11.54
C SER A 231 -0.69 0.48 -10.38
N ASP A 232 -1.37 1.45 -9.75
CA ASP A 232 -0.83 2.14 -8.58
C ASP A 232 -0.68 1.18 -7.40
N GLU A 233 -1.67 0.30 -7.20
CA GLU A 233 -1.59 -0.76 -6.19
C GLU A 233 -0.36 -1.63 -6.40
N GLY A 234 -0.10 -2.08 -7.63
CA GLY A 234 1.10 -2.83 -7.98
C GLY A 234 2.40 -2.05 -7.73
N ILE A 235 2.46 -0.78 -8.16
CA ILE A 235 3.63 0.08 -7.94
C ILE A 235 3.89 0.27 -6.44
N TYR A 236 2.85 0.53 -5.66
CA TYR A 236 3.01 0.68 -4.21
C TYR A 236 3.61 -0.57 -3.57
N GLY A 237 3.18 -1.81 -3.97
CA GLY A 237 3.77 -3.05 -3.54
C GLY A 237 5.24 -3.18 -3.87
N TRP A 238 5.55 -2.89 -5.11
CA TRP A 238 6.91 -2.99 -5.59
C TRP A 238 7.84 -2.02 -4.85
N VAL A 239 7.43 -0.74 -4.69
CA VAL A 239 8.22 0.26 -3.95
C VAL A 239 8.44 -0.17 -2.51
N THR A 240 7.40 -0.63 -1.84
CA THR A 240 7.49 -1.05 -0.43
C THR A 240 8.40 -2.26 -0.26
N ALA A 241 8.25 -3.28 -1.12
CA ALA A 241 9.10 -4.46 -1.08
C ALA A 241 10.58 -4.09 -1.27
N ASN A 242 10.88 -3.28 -2.29
CA ASN A 242 12.25 -2.90 -2.59
C ASN A 242 12.85 -1.92 -1.58
N TYR A 243 12.02 -1.09 -0.93
CA TYR A 243 12.47 -0.30 0.22
C TYR A 243 12.84 -1.20 1.40
N ALA A 244 11.99 -2.14 1.77
CA ALA A 244 12.22 -3.05 2.89
C ALA A 244 13.43 -3.97 2.64
N LEU A 245 13.64 -4.38 1.40
CA LEU A 245 14.78 -5.19 0.98
C LEU A 245 16.08 -4.38 0.80
N GLY A 246 16.02 -3.04 0.87
CA GLY A 246 17.17 -2.17 0.66
C GLY A 246 17.64 -2.08 -0.79
N SER A 247 16.87 -2.59 -1.76
CA SER A 247 17.20 -2.56 -3.19
C SER A 247 16.66 -1.32 -3.91
N LEU A 248 15.77 -0.55 -3.26
CA LEU A 248 15.30 0.71 -3.84
C LEU A 248 16.41 1.77 -3.85
N GLY A 249 16.75 2.28 -5.03
CA GLY A 249 17.88 3.17 -5.25
C GLY A 249 19.12 2.48 -5.84
N SER A 250 19.09 1.14 -5.99
CA SER A 250 20.10 0.32 -6.66
C SER A 250 19.82 0.15 -8.15
N ASP A 251 20.61 -0.68 -8.84
CA ASP A 251 20.39 -1.05 -10.24
C ASP A 251 18.96 -1.57 -10.42
N PRO A 252 18.19 -1.05 -11.38
CA PRO A 252 16.85 -1.50 -11.68
C PRO A 252 16.71 -3.03 -11.84
N LEU A 253 17.71 -3.69 -12.42
CA LEU A 253 17.69 -5.13 -12.68
C LEU A 253 17.93 -6.00 -11.43
N GLU A 254 18.48 -5.41 -10.37
CA GLU A 254 18.67 -6.07 -9.07
C GLU A 254 17.44 -5.97 -8.17
N THR A 255 16.40 -5.26 -8.61
CA THR A 255 15.18 -5.13 -7.82
C THR A 255 14.34 -6.40 -7.82
N THR A 256 13.62 -6.61 -6.73
CA THR A 256 12.71 -7.75 -6.56
C THR A 256 11.35 -7.42 -7.17
N GLY A 257 10.85 -8.29 -8.04
CA GLY A 257 9.48 -8.24 -8.53
C GLY A 257 8.48 -8.65 -7.44
N ILE A 258 7.23 -8.30 -7.60
CA ILE A 258 6.16 -8.75 -6.71
C ILE A 258 5.04 -9.45 -7.49
N VAL A 259 4.47 -10.46 -6.85
CA VAL A 259 3.20 -11.08 -7.20
C VAL A 259 2.30 -11.00 -5.98
N GLU A 260 1.19 -10.31 -6.08
CA GLU A 260 0.24 -10.12 -4.99
C GLU A 260 -1.10 -10.78 -5.33
N LEU A 261 -1.64 -11.57 -4.41
CA LEU A 261 -2.96 -12.20 -4.54
C LEU A 261 -3.91 -11.63 -3.49
N GLY A 262 -4.70 -10.64 -3.87
CA GLY A 262 -5.77 -10.08 -3.04
C GLY A 262 -7.05 -10.92 -3.07
N GLY A 263 -8.14 -10.39 -2.50
CA GLY A 263 -9.46 -11.04 -2.55
C GLY A 263 -10.15 -10.89 -3.91
N ALA A 264 -10.04 -9.71 -4.56
CA ALA A 264 -10.73 -9.40 -5.81
C ALA A 264 -9.79 -9.19 -7.02
N SER A 265 -8.50 -8.97 -6.81
CA SER A 265 -7.51 -8.83 -7.88
C SER A 265 -6.19 -9.47 -7.53
N ALA A 266 -5.39 -9.77 -8.56
CA ALA A 266 -3.99 -10.15 -8.44
C ALA A 266 -3.12 -9.12 -9.17
N GLN A 267 -1.94 -8.79 -8.64
CA GLN A 267 -0.99 -7.84 -9.22
C GLN A 267 0.32 -8.54 -9.55
N VAL A 268 0.89 -8.20 -10.72
CA VAL A 268 2.23 -8.58 -11.11
C VAL A 268 3.00 -7.32 -11.47
N THR A 269 4.11 -7.06 -10.76
CA THR A 269 4.87 -5.81 -10.93
C THR A 269 6.37 -6.07 -10.79
N PHE A 270 7.14 -5.72 -11.81
CA PHE A 270 8.60 -5.91 -11.82
C PHE A 270 9.28 -5.05 -12.88
N VAL A 271 10.57 -4.86 -12.76
CA VAL A 271 11.40 -4.26 -13.81
C VAL A 271 11.65 -5.31 -14.88
N SER A 272 11.28 -5.00 -16.13
CA SER A 272 11.46 -5.89 -17.27
C SER A 272 12.55 -5.37 -18.23
N ASN A 273 13.33 -6.29 -18.80
CA ASN A 273 14.27 -6.01 -19.88
C ASN A 273 13.59 -5.96 -21.27
N GLU A 274 12.34 -6.39 -21.34
CA GLU A 274 11.60 -6.40 -22.60
C GLU A 274 10.96 -5.03 -22.89
N VAL A 275 10.60 -4.83 -24.15
CA VAL A 275 9.78 -3.67 -24.55
C VAL A 275 8.36 -3.89 -24.02
N VAL A 276 7.99 -3.09 -23.03
CA VAL A 276 6.67 -3.14 -22.40
C VAL A 276 5.75 -2.14 -23.10
N PRO A 277 4.54 -2.57 -23.55
CA PRO A 277 3.55 -1.65 -24.11
C PRO A 277 3.20 -0.52 -23.11
N PRO A 278 2.92 0.70 -23.60
CA PRO A 278 2.74 1.89 -22.75
C PRO A 278 1.67 1.73 -21.67
N GLU A 279 0.62 0.99 -21.91
CA GLU A 279 -0.49 0.74 -21.00
C GLU A 279 -0.09 -0.06 -19.76
N PHE A 280 0.96 -0.91 -19.87
CA PHE A 280 1.51 -1.71 -18.77
C PHE A 280 2.77 -1.10 -18.17
N LEU A 281 3.31 -0.04 -18.78
CA LEU A 281 4.55 0.59 -18.36
C LEU A 281 4.29 1.72 -17.37
N ARG A 282 5.01 1.68 -16.25
CA ARG A 282 5.12 2.83 -15.33
C ARG A 282 6.57 3.23 -15.16
N LYS A 283 6.79 4.53 -15.08
CA LYS A 283 8.12 5.11 -14.83
C LYS A 283 8.09 5.79 -13.47
N ILE A 284 9.00 5.40 -12.59
CA ILE A 284 9.18 6.06 -11.31
C ILE A 284 10.67 6.39 -11.13
N SER A 285 10.96 7.38 -10.29
CA SER A 285 12.34 7.73 -9.93
C SER A 285 12.46 7.75 -8.41
N TYR A 286 13.58 7.21 -7.91
CA TYR A 286 13.94 7.28 -6.51
C TYR A 286 15.42 7.72 -6.40
N GLY A 287 15.64 8.88 -5.80
CA GLY A 287 16.96 9.53 -5.88
C GLY A 287 17.35 9.81 -7.34
N ASN A 288 18.51 9.33 -7.74
CA ASN A 288 19.05 9.48 -9.11
C ASN A 288 18.74 8.28 -10.01
N VAL A 289 17.98 7.29 -9.54
CA VAL A 289 17.67 6.07 -10.28
C VAL A 289 16.25 6.13 -10.82
N SER A 290 16.08 5.82 -12.11
CA SER A 290 14.78 5.71 -12.77
C SER A 290 14.48 4.27 -13.13
N TYR A 291 13.27 3.83 -12.84
CA TYR A 291 12.78 2.48 -13.05
C TYR A 291 11.70 2.48 -14.13
N LYS A 292 11.82 1.56 -15.09
CA LYS A 292 10.77 1.22 -16.06
C LYS A 292 10.13 -0.08 -15.60
N ILE A 293 8.92 -0.01 -15.11
CA ILE A 293 8.26 -1.09 -14.39
C ILE A 293 7.08 -1.58 -15.20
N TYR A 294 7.05 -2.88 -15.49
CA TYR A 294 5.83 -3.56 -15.88
C TYR A 294 4.94 -3.68 -14.64
N THR A 295 3.68 -3.28 -14.77
CA THR A 295 2.68 -3.46 -13.72
C THR A 295 1.31 -3.71 -14.32
N HIS A 296 0.66 -4.76 -13.87
CA HIS A 296 -0.72 -5.06 -14.23
C HIS A 296 -1.49 -5.64 -13.05
N SER A 297 -2.77 -5.28 -12.98
CA SER A 297 -3.71 -5.80 -11.99
C SER A 297 -4.80 -6.58 -12.72
N PHE A 298 -4.86 -7.86 -12.46
CA PHE A 298 -5.87 -8.77 -12.99
C PHE A 298 -7.12 -8.70 -12.09
N LEU A 299 -8.01 -7.77 -12.39
CA LEU A 299 -9.31 -7.66 -11.72
C LEU A 299 -10.11 -8.95 -12.00
N HIS A 300 -10.89 -9.41 -11.04
CA HIS A 300 -11.60 -10.71 -11.03
C HIS A 300 -10.70 -11.95 -10.91
N LEU A 301 -9.38 -11.80 -10.72
CA LEU A 301 -8.46 -12.91 -10.47
C LEU A 301 -7.85 -12.89 -9.05
N GLY A 302 -8.42 -12.12 -8.13
CA GLY A 302 -8.18 -12.31 -6.70
C GLY A 302 -8.85 -13.61 -6.22
N GLN A 303 -8.41 -14.13 -5.09
CA GLN A 303 -8.82 -15.44 -4.59
C GLN A 303 -10.34 -15.65 -4.56
N ASN A 304 -11.11 -14.66 -4.05
CA ASN A 304 -12.54 -14.76 -3.92
C ASN A 304 -13.26 -14.63 -5.27
N GLU A 305 -12.87 -13.62 -6.05
CA GLU A 305 -13.51 -13.38 -7.35
C GLU A 305 -13.14 -14.47 -8.37
N ALA A 306 -11.92 -15.00 -8.35
CA ALA A 306 -11.55 -16.13 -9.20
C ALA A 306 -12.38 -17.39 -8.87
N HIS A 307 -12.65 -17.64 -7.59
CA HIS A 307 -13.48 -18.76 -7.17
C HIS A 307 -14.94 -18.58 -7.62
N LYS A 308 -15.50 -17.38 -7.45
CA LYS A 308 -16.82 -17.02 -7.96
C LYS A 308 -16.92 -17.23 -9.48
N ARG A 309 -15.96 -16.69 -10.23
CA ARG A 309 -15.89 -16.85 -11.69
C ARG A 309 -15.78 -18.30 -12.12
N LEU A 310 -15.02 -19.12 -11.40
CA LEU A 310 -14.90 -20.54 -11.65
C LEU A 310 -16.28 -21.23 -11.48
N TRP A 311 -16.99 -20.93 -10.41
CA TRP A 311 -18.34 -21.48 -10.17
C TRP A 311 -19.33 -21.05 -11.25
N GLU A 312 -19.33 -19.82 -11.68
CA GLU A 312 -20.15 -19.32 -12.78
C GLU A 312 -19.86 -20.10 -14.08
N SER A 313 -18.57 -20.31 -14.37
CA SER A 313 -18.13 -21.10 -15.54
C SER A 313 -18.62 -22.55 -15.47
N LEU A 314 -18.46 -23.20 -14.32
CA LEU A 314 -18.94 -24.58 -14.10
C LEU A 314 -20.47 -24.69 -14.27
N ARG A 315 -21.23 -23.76 -13.72
CA ARG A 315 -22.70 -23.71 -13.86
C ARG A 315 -23.13 -23.52 -15.31
N ASN A 316 -22.51 -22.60 -16.03
CA ASN A 316 -22.84 -22.33 -17.43
C ASN A 316 -22.55 -23.55 -18.33
N THR A 317 -21.47 -24.27 -18.05
CA THR A 317 -21.14 -25.51 -18.76
C THR A 317 -22.16 -26.62 -18.44
N ALA A 318 -22.58 -26.76 -17.20
CA ALA A 318 -23.51 -27.80 -16.74
C ALA A 318 -24.95 -27.51 -17.14
N ALA A 319 -25.39 -26.26 -17.20
CA ALA A 319 -26.73 -25.89 -17.65
C ALA A 319 -27.06 -26.47 -19.01
N ASN A 320 -26.05 -26.71 -19.84
CA ASN A 320 -26.18 -27.34 -21.16
C ASN A 320 -26.08 -28.89 -21.13
N SER A 321 -25.73 -29.50 -19.97
CA SER A 321 -25.32 -30.91 -19.92
C SER A 321 -25.98 -31.77 -18.87
N THR A 322 -26.61 -31.19 -17.80
CA THR A 322 -27.13 -31.96 -16.66
C THR A 322 -28.64 -31.89 -16.56
N LYS A 323 -29.31 -33.07 -16.51
CA LYS A 323 -30.74 -33.18 -16.28
C LYS A 323 -31.18 -32.92 -14.85
N ASP A 324 -30.26 -33.01 -13.87
CA ASP A 324 -30.57 -33.00 -12.44
C ASP A 324 -30.23 -31.66 -11.73
N GLY A 325 -29.76 -30.65 -12.43
CA GLY A 325 -29.42 -29.34 -11.86
C GLY A 325 -28.27 -29.32 -10.84
N ILE A 326 -27.55 -30.47 -10.69
CA ILE A 326 -26.40 -30.56 -9.78
C ILE A 326 -25.11 -30.34 -10.57
N VAL A 327 -24.30 -29.38 -10.13
CA VAL A 327 -22.99 -29.07 -10.73
C VAL A 327 -21.90 -29.51 -9.79
N THR A 328 -20.95 -30.28 -10.30
CA THR A 328 -19.78 -30.72 -9.53
C THR A 328 -18.75 -29.60 -9.46
N ASP A 329 -18.34 -29.22 -8.24
CA ASP A 329 -17.22 -28.32 -7.98
C ASP A 329 -15.97 -29.12 -7.64
N PRO A 330 -15.00 -29.25 -8.54
CA PRO A 330 -13.79 -30.03 -8.30
C PRO A 330 -12.81 -29.33 -7.33
N CYS A 331 -12.94 -28.02 -7.13
CA CYS A 331 -11.99 -27.22 -6.34
C CYS A 331 -12.36 -27.16 -4.86
N THR A 332 -13.60 -27.39 -4.52
CA THR A 332 -14.01 -27.43 -3.10
C THR A 332 -13.80 -28.83 -2.52
N PRO A 333 -13.11 -28.97 -1.36
CA PRO A 333 -12.88 -30.25 -0.72
C PRO A 333 -14.18 -31.03 -0.45
N LYS A 334 -14.15 -32.34 -0.70
CA LYS A 334 -15.32 -33.22 -0.48
C LYS A 334 -15.81 -33.12 0.96
N GLY A 335 -17.10 -32.95 1.12
CA GLY A 335 -17.75 -32.83 2.44
C GLY A 335 -17.73 -31.41 3.01
N TYR A 336 -17.05 -30.47 2.38
CA TYR A 336 -17.13 -29.07 2.76
C TYR A 336 -18.51 -28.51 2.37
N ASN A 337 -19.23 -27.94 3.34
CA ASN A 337 -20.54 -27.37 3.11
C ASN A 337 -20.45 -25.85 3.06
N LEU A 338 -20.41 -25.32 1.86
CA LEU A 338 -20.33 -23.89 1.57
C LEU A 338 -21.46 -23.09 2.24
N TYR A 339 -22.68 -23.63 2.24
CA TYR A 339 -23.85 -22.93 2.81
C TYR A 339 -23.79 -22.78 4.33
N LYS A 340 -23.28 -23.79 5.06
CA LYS A 340 -23.15 -23.71 6.53
C LYS A 340 -22.08 -22.75 6.98
N ASN A 341 -21.05 -22.55 6.16
CA ASN A 341 -19.94 -21.67 6.51
C ASN A 341 -20.17 -20.22 6.05
N ALA A 342 -20.97 -20.00 5.01
CA ALA A 342 -21.35 -18.68 4.55
C ALA A 342 -22.16 -17.88 5.57
N GLN A 343 -23.01 -18.53 6.37
CA GLN A 343 -23.73 -17.87 7.46
C GLN A 343 -22.83 -17.42 8.62
N LYS A 344 -21.62 -17.99 8.73
CA LYS A 344 -20.63 -17.60 9.76
C LYS A 344 -19.65 -16.54 9.29
N ASP A 345 -19.50 -16.37 7.98
CA ASP A 345 -18.52 -15.44 7.41
C ASP A 345 -19.24 -14.16 6.98
N SER A 346 -19.02 -13.08 7.74
CA SER A 346 -19.53 -11.74 7.46
C SER A 346 -18.90 -11.10 6.20
N SER A 347 -18.24 -11.91 5.33
CA SER A 347 -17.55 -11.41 4.13
C SER A 347 -18.48 -11.08 2.96
N GLY A 348 -19.81 -11.27 3.08
CA GLY A 348 -20.78 -10.94 2.03
C GLY A 348 -20.71 -11.84 0.78
N PHE A 349 -19.87 -12.87 0.81
CA PHE A 349 -19.48 -13.67 -0.35
C PHE A 349 -20.62 -14.52 -0.96
N LEU A 350 -21.71 -14.80 -0.23
CA LEU A 350 -22.77 -15.70 -0.68
C LEU A 350 -24.20 -15.13 -0.58
N ALA A 351 -24.39 -13.85 -0.31
CA ALA A 351 -25.74 -13.27 -0.19
C ALA A 351 -26.54 -13.25 -1.51
N GLU A 352 -25.87 -13.33 -2.66
CA GLU A 352 -26.52 -13.31 -4.00
C GLU A 352 -27.00 -14.68 -4.49
N GLU A 353 -26.73 -15.76 -3.75
CA GLU A 353 -26.95 -17.14 -4.26
C GLU A 353 -28.42 -17.67 -4.15
N SER A 354 -29.31 -16.92 -3.54
CA SER A 354 -30.70 -17.33 -3.37
C SER A 354 -31.54 -17.42 -4.66
N THR A 355 -31.01 -16.93 -5.79
CA THR A 355 -31.69 -16.90 -7.09
C THR A 355 -31.19 -17.92 -8.12
N LEU A 356 -30.11 -18.67 -7.80
CA LEU A 356 -29.47 -19.58 -8.75
C LEU A 356 -30.03 -21.02 -8.63
N THR A 357 -30.55 -21.54 -9.74
CA THR A 357 -31.29 -22.82 -9.85
C THR A 357 -30.41 -24.08 -9.78
N ALA A 358 -29.06 -23.97 -9.83
CA ALA A 358 -28.15 -25.11 -9.81
C ALA A 358 -27.41 -25.23 -8.49
N SER A 359 -27.46 -26.40 -7.86
CA SER A 359 -26.70 -26.72 -6.64
C SER A 359 -25.29 -27.15 -6.96
N LEU A 360 -24.28 -26.57 -6.26
CA LEU A 360 -22.87 -26.98 -6.36
C LEU A 360 -22.57 -28.11 -5.36
N GLN A 361 -22.01 -29.21 -5.85
CA GLN A 361 -21.55 -30.35 -5.05
C GLN A 361 -20.03 -30.38 -4.99
N ALA A 362 -19.47 -30.24 -3.79
CA ALA A 362 -18.03 -30.31 -3.54
C ALA A 362 -17.49 -31.72 -3.83
N ALA A 363 -16.52 -31.85 -4.72
CA ALA A 363 -15.94 -33.11 -5.16
C ALA A 363 -14.47 -33.32 -4.78
N GLY A 364 -13.69 -32.25 -4.55
CA GLY A 364 -12.30 -32.32 -4.14
C GLY A 364 -11.41 -33.06 -5.14
N ASN A 365 -11.51 -32.77 -6.44
CA ASN A 365 -10.69 -33.36 -7.48
C ASN A 365 -9.61 -32.37 -7.96
N PHE A 366 -8.40 -32.53 -7.45
CA PHE A 366 -7.28 -31.63 -7.80
C PHE A 366 -7.01 -31.53 -9.30
N THR A 367 -7.06 -32.66 -10.02
CA THR A 367 -6.74 -32.66 -11.47
C THR A 367 -7.77 -31.88 -12.29
N GLU A 368 -9.03 -32.09 -12.00
CA GLU A 368 -10.12 -31.33 -12.63
C GLU A 368 -10.13 -29.88 -12.21
N CYS A 369 -9.93 -29.58 -10.93
CA CYS A 369 -9.78 -28.22 -10.41
C CYS A 369 -8.65 -27.47 -11.14
N ARG A 370 -7.47 -28.07 -11.24
CA ARG A 370 -6.34 -27.49 -11.96
C ARG A 370 -6.66 -27.21 -13.42
N SER A 371 -7.32 -28.16 -14.09
CA SER A 371 -7.70 -28.00 -15.51
C SER A 371 -8.73 -26.88 -15.67
N ALA A 372 -9.75 -26.81 -14.84
CA ALA A 372 -10.77 -25.78 -14.86
C ALA A 372 -10.17 -24.37 -14.58
N THR A 373 -9.31 -24.28 -13.59
CA THR A 373 -8.60 -23.03 -13.26
C THR A 373 -7.70 -22.59 -14.39
N TYR A 374 -6.95 -23.53 -14.98
CA TYR A 374 -6.09 -23.20 -16.12
C TYR A 374 -6.91 -22.71 -17.34
N ALA A 375 -8.01 -23.37 -17.68
CA ALA A 375 -8.91 -22.96 -18.73
C ALA A 375 -9.46 -21.55 -18.48
N MET A 376 -9.87 -21.23 -17.25
CA MET A 376 -10.31 -19.90 -16.85
C MET A 376 -9.22 -18.84 -17.03
N LEU A 377 -7.96 -19.14 -16.68
CA LEU A 377 -6.84 -18.21 -16.86
C LEU A 377 -6.47 -18.01 -18.34
N GLN A 378 -6.77 -18.96 -19.22
CA GLN A 378 -6.51 -18.88 -20.66
C GLN A 378 -7.69 -18.31 -21.45
N GLU A 379 -8.82 -18.04 -20.81
CA GLU A 379 -10.01 -17.49 -21.50
C GLU A 379 -9.67 -16.15 -22.17
N GLY A 380 -9.91 -16.07 -23.48
CA GLY A 380 -9.60 -14.90 -24.30
C GLY A 380 -8.15 -14.85 -24.83
N ASN A 381 -7.31 -15.84 -24.56
CA ASN A 381 -5.93 -15.88 -25.06
C ASN A 381 -5.85 -15.94 -26.59
N GLU A 382 -6.84 -16.51 -27.25
CA GLU A 382 -6.99 -16.52 -28.72
C GLU A 382 -7.13 -15.11 -29.32
N LYS A 383 -7.47 -14.12 -28.52
CA LYS A 383 -7.58 -12.69 -28.89
C LYS A 383 -6.34 -11.88 -28.50
N CYS A 384 -5.24 -12.54 -28.14
CA CYS A 384 -4.01 -11.87 -27.73
C CYS A 384 -3.50 -10.93 -28.84
N PRO A 385 -3.48 -9.59 -28.62
CA PRO A 385 -2.97 -8.64 -29.60
C PRO A 385 -1.44 -8.49 -29.54
N TYR A 386 -0.78 -9.17 -28.60
CA TYR A 386 0.64 -9.05 -28.35
C TYR A 386 1.36 -10.35 -28.72
N LYS A 387 2.70 -10.28 -28.79
CA LYS A 387 3.53 -11.45 -29.04
C LYS A 387 3.39 -12.53 -27.94
N HIS A 388 3.12 -12.09 -26.70
CA HIS A 388 2.97 -12.97 -25.53
C HIS A 388 1.81 -12.48 -24.66
N CYS A 389 0.88 -13.39 -24.35
CA CYS A 389 -0.15 -13.20 -23.33
C CYS A 389 -0.13 -14.44 -22.43
N SER A 390 0.03 -14.23 -21.12
CA SER A 390 0.11 -15.34 -20.16
C SER A 390 -1.23 -15.61 -19.46
N ILE A 391 -2.06 -14.57 -19.33
CA ILE A 391 -3.38 -14.65 -18.71
C ILE A 391 -4.37 -13.92 -19.62
N GLY A 392 -5.30 -14.66 -20.22
CA GLY A 392 -6.22 -14.15 -21.20
C GLY A 392 -5.51 -13.40 -22.32
N SER A 393 -6.05 -12.26 -22.76
CA SER A 393 -5.46 -11.40 -23.79
C SER A 393 -4.46 -10.37 -23.25
N THR A 394 -4.00 -10.52 -22.01
CA THR A 394 -3.14 -9.54 -21.32
C THR A 394 -1.67 -9.81 -21.60
N PHE A 395 -0.95 -8.79 -22.09
CA PHE A 395 0.50 -8.84 -22.23
C PHE A 395 1.17 -9.09 -20.87
N THR A 396 2.09 -10.03 -20.83
CA THR A 396 2.96 -10.29 -19.66
C THR A 396 4.36 -10.61 -20.17
N PRO A 397 5.37 -9.81 -19.82
CA PRO A 397 6.76 -10.13 -20.18
C PRO A 397 7.19 -11.43 -19.50
N ASP A 398 8.24 -12.04 -20.00
CA ASP A 398 8.89 -13.15 -19.32
C ASP A 398 9.30 -12.75 -17.90
N LEU A 399 8.85 -13.49 -16.90
CA LEU A 399 9.23 -13.25 -15.50
C LEU A 399 10.74 -13.51 -15.32
N GLN A 400 11.46 -12.48 -14.90
CA GLN A 400 12.92 -12.53 -14.74
C GLN A 400 13.31 -12.04 -13.35
N GLY A 401 14.37 -12.62 -12.79
CA GLY A 401 14.88 -12.21 -11.47
C GLY A 401 14.20 -12.91 -10.31
N THR A 402 14.20 -12.23 -9.18
CA THR A 402 13.62 -12.69 -7.91
C THR A 402 12.25 -12.07 -7.73
N PHE A 403 11.29 -12.83 -7.19
CA PHE A 403 9.95 -12.36 -6.89
C PHE A 403 9.58 -12.63 -5.44
N LEU A 404 8.90 -11.66 -4.85
CA LEU A 404 8.22 -11.79 -3.57
C LEU A 404 6.72 -12.02 -3.82
N ALA A 405 6.20 -13.11 -3.29
CA ALA A 405 4.77 -13.40 -3.31
C ALA A 405 4.13 -12.95 -1.98
N THR A 406 3.03 -12.19 -2.07
CA THR A 406 2.43 -11.50 -0.92
C THR A 406 0.94 -11.78 -0.78
N SER A 407 0.35 -11.32 0.30
CA SER A 407 -1.08 -11.44 0.62
C SER A 407 -1.54 -12.90 0.74
N ASN A 408 -2.51 -13.37 -0.04
CA ASN A 408 -3.02 -14.73 0.11
C ASN A 408 -2.00 -15.83 -0.23
N PHE A 409 -0.95 -15.54 -0.98
CA PHE A 409 0.16 -16.50 -1.13
C PHE A 409 0.82 -16.81 0.20
N TYR A 410 1.09 -15.77 1.01
CA TYR A 410 1.66 -15.92 2.34
C TYR A 410 0.72 -16.73 3.25
N TYR A 411 -0.55 -16.34 3.36
CA TYR A 411 -1.51 -17.03 4.22
C TYR A 411 -1.75 -18.48 3.83
N THR A 412 -1.71 -18.79 2.52
CA THR A 412 -1.83 -20.17 2.03
C THR A 412 -0.59 -20.98 2.39
N ALA A 413 0.61 -20.40 2.24
CA ALA A 413 1.84 -21.06 2.63
C ALA A 413 1.89 -21.33 4.15
N GLU A 414 1.49 -20.35 4.96
CA GLU A 414 1.40 -20.48 6.41
C GLU A 414 0.38 -21.56 6.83
N PHE A 415 -0.80 -21.58 6.20
CA PHE A 415 -1.85 -22.56 6.48
C PHE A 415 -1.39 -24.00 6.23
N PHE A 416 -0.60 -24.22 5.19
CA PHE A 416 -0.07 -25.53 4.84
C PHE A 416 1.29 -25.83 5.49
N GLU A 417 1.81 -24.95 6.35
CA GLU A 417 3.13 -25.08 7.00
C GLU A 417 4.24 -25.37 6.00
N LEU A 418 4.22 -24.67 4.85
CA LEU A 418 5.18 -24.90 3.77
C LEU A 418 6.56 -24.37 4.14
N SER A 419 7.62 -25.01 3.59
CA SER A 419 8.98 -24.58 3.84
C SER A 419 9.28 -23.21 3.23
N GLU A 420 10.15 -22.46 3.90
CA GLU A 420 10.53 -21.10 3.48
C GLU A 420 11.28 -21.07 2.13
N LYS A 421 11.94 -22.16 1.76
CA LYS A 421 12.82 -22.19 0.59
C LYS A 421 12.12 -22.60 -0.70
N ASP A 422 11.19 -23.54 -0.60
CA ASP A 422 10.59 -24.20 -1.76
C ASP A 422 9.05 -24.16 -1.73
N TRP A 423 8.46 -23.21 -0.98
CA TRP A 423 7.02 -23.11 -0.74
C TRP A 423 6.18 -23.20 -2.02
N LEU A 424 6.63 -22.63 -3.13
CA LEU A 424 5.89 -22.67 -4.40
C LEU A 424 5.87 -24.09 -4.98
N ALA A 425 6.99 -24.84 -4.87
CA ALA A 425 7.06 -26.22 -5.30
C ALA A 425 6.25 -27.15 -4.37
N GLU A 426 6.15 -26.79 -3.09
CA GLU A 426 5.40 -27.55 -2.09
C GLU A 426 3.89 -27.23 -2.09
N MET A 427 3.49 -26.06 -2.56
CA MET A 427 2.07 -25.63 -2.58
C MET A 427 1.22 -26.55 -3.47
N ILE A 428 1.72 -27.00 -4.60
CA ILE A 428 1.00 -27.93 -5.49
C ILE A 428 0.79 -29.29 -4.83
N PRO A 429 1.82 -29.96 -4.25
CA PRO A 429 1.62 -31.18 -3.47
C PRO A 429 0.72 -30.98 -2.24
N ALA A 430 0.80 -29.85 -1.54
CA ALA A 430 -0.08 -29.55 -0.41
C ALA A 430 -1.56 -29.47 -0.82
N GLY A 431 -1.85 -28.85 -1.94
CA GLY A 431 -3.21 -28.77 -2.49
C GLY A 431 -3.78 -30.13 -2.98
N LYS A 432 -2.93 -31.15 -3.10
CA LYS A 432 -3.38 -32.53 -3.44
C LYS A 432 -3.79 -33.36 -2.21
N ARG A 433 -3.28 -33.01 -1.04
CA ARG A 433 -3.58 -33.68 0.24
C ARG A 433 -4.97 -33.28 0.74
#